data_a7540fbe157467deb9c8fc7a21d2bab2
#
_entry.id   a7540fbe157467deb9c8fc7a21d2bab2
#
_cell.length_a   1.000
_cell.length_b   1.000
_cell.length_c   1.000
_cell.angle_alpha   90.00
_cell.angle_beta   90.00
_cell.angle_gamma   90.00
#
_symmetry.space_group_name_H-M   'P 1'
#
loop_
_entity.id
_entity.type
_entity.pdbx_description
1 polymer ?
#
loop_
_entity_poly.entity_id
_entity_poly.type
_entity_poly.pdbx_seq_one_letter_code
_entity_poly.pdbx_strand_id
1 'polypeptide(L)'
;MKFCYNCGTALSGTEKFCGQCGARIEHKPAPPVHGVSPVPSSETSAHVLREQDQEVKARKCSRHGVIFTNISALARKFGTDRKVLERLFEQYADGMASADIDYRLADASDYIFRSKGAGRKSDRVSLGERATWVDYQHILYDIVCLEREKGLPESNYLFIIGGHDIVPVPAINHYINDPELGDDDIETDLLYAYPYGPHTQSALESQQLYKQEMYFLVGRLPVPTDADVSYLANYLQNALDVRGGVPVTKVYSQCDPHWKELTAHLMSPYNELGMLPDRGNISGRFCYGNVLLGPEITSEHIASVMEKDTDLIFLNLHGSDRPSDSGYCGEFPPKTHQYHEIFPTSAMRIPQRYNIFVAEACYGGRFIGYDTLRSMIQSGLAHKTVIGLASSRIAFGMPSPPASSADVICATFVIGLLTGYSAGEAMVLARQSFFGEDGILSDTGATTLAEFNLFGDPSLRAAIALDSSKSARKLSRNIAPKDFPIGYETKVIKSGPTGEQSLLDRVRSAVDANIQAISNAIGKELYAQYGLAPREPQTIKRVKYANGQERLLFSYSEPSDGSAYSVKTLWRVTTSTDGKIESVLTSK
;
A
#
# COMPACT_ATOMS: atom_id res chain seq x y z
N MET A 1 -16.28 20.98 14.81
CA MET A 1 -16.42 21.50 13.43
C MET A 1 -17.47 20.68 12.71
N LYS A 2 -18.30 21.27 11.87
CA LYS A 2 -19.25 20.51 11.03
C LYS A 2 -18.63 20.34 9.66
N PHE A 3 -18.90 19.22 9.01
CA PHE A 3 -18.39 18.91 7.69
C PHE A 3 -19.55 18.64 6.72
N CYS A 4 -19.35 18.93 5.45
CA CYS A 4 -20.31 18.64 4.41
C CYS A 4 -20.44 17.12 4.24
N TYR A 5 -21.64 16.59 4.33
CA TYR A 5 -21.90 15.15 4.20
C TYR A 5 -21.62 14.58 2.79
N ASN A 6 -21.52 15.46 1.78
CA ASN A 6 -21.32 15.06 0.39
C ASN A 6 -19.85 15.09 -0.06
N CYS A 7 -19.02 16.00 0.47
CA CYS A 7 -17.62 16.16 0.04
C CYS A 7 -16.62 16.31 1.18
N GLY A 8 -17.02 16.19 2.43
CA GLY A 8 -16.14 16.28 3.59
C GLY A 8 -15.57 17.68 3.90
N THR A 9 -15.91 18.72 3.14
CA THR A 9 -15.42 20.08 3.38
C THR A 9 -15.87 20.60 4.74
N ALA A 10 -14.96 21.19 5.51
CA ALA A 10 -15.28 21.85 6.77
C ALA A 10 -16.26 23.02 6.54
N LEU A 11 -17.29 23.10 7.39
CA LEU A 11 -18.34 24.10 7.30
C LEU A 11 -18.22 25.09 8.47
N SER A 12 -18.42 26.38 8.20
CA SER A 12 -18.47 27.40 9.25
C SER A 12 -19.69 27.24 10.17
N GLY A 13 -20.70 26.51 9.70
CA GLY A 13 -21.91 26.18 10.44
C GLY A 13 -23.10 27.08 10.13
N THR A 14 -22.96 28.04 9.23
CA THR A 14 -24.02 28.98 8.81
C THR A 14 -24.45 28.87 7.37
N GLU A 15 -23.72 28.06 6.57
CA GLU A 15 -23.95 27.91 5.13
C GLU A 15 -25.21 27.08 4.84
N LYS A 16 -25.98 27.53 3.85
CA LYS A 16 -27.14 26.79 3.32
C LYS A 16 -26.74 25.76 2.24
N PHE A 17 -25.58 25.97 1.63
CA PHE A 17 -25.00 25.09 0.61
C PHE A 17 -23.50 24.98 0.84
N CYS A 18 -22.94 23.83 0.56
CA CYS A 18 -21.50 23.64 0.60
C CYS A 18 -20.84 24.43 -0.53
N GLY A 19 -19.92 25.32 -0.19
CA GLY A 19 -19.21 26.14 -1.18
C GLY A 19 -18.34 25.34 -2.15
N GLN A 20 -17.98 24.11 -1.78
CA GLN A 20 -17.10 23.26 -2.60
C GLN A 20 -17.88 22.39 -3.59
N CYS A 21 -19.00 21.77 -3.17
CA CYS A 21 -19.72 20.79 -4.01
C CYS A 21 -21.17 21.17 -4.31
N GLY A 22 -21.66 22.33 -3.83
CA GLY A 22 -23.02 22.81 -4.04
C GLY A 22 -24.12 22.03 -3.28
N ALA A 23 -23.76 21.00 -2.48
CA ALA A 23 -24.74 20.24 -1.74
C ALA A 23 -25.47 21.11 -0.70
N ARG A 24 -26.80 20.94 -0.61
CA ARG A 24 -27.61 21.66 0.35
C ARG A 24 -27.30 21.17 1.77
N ILE A 25 -27.02 22.11 2.69
CA ILE A 25 -26.74 21.83 4.09
C ILE A 25 -28.04 21.99 4.87
N GLU A 26 -28.56 20.91 5.43
CA GLU A 26 -29.73 20.95 6.29
C GLU A 26 -29.30 21.26 7.72
N HIS A 27 -29.51 22.49 8.16
CA HIS A 27 -29.39 22.85 9.57
C HIS A 27 -30.66 22.42 10.31
N LYS A 28 -30.65 21.24 10.96
CA LYS A 28 -31.70 20.91 11.93
C LYS A 28 -31.47 21.79 13.17
N PRO A 29 -32.48 22.56 13.64
CA PRO A 29 -32.39 23.23 14.91
C PRO A 29 -32.20 22.18 16.01
N ALA A 30 -31.32 22.48 16.97
CA ALA A 30 -31.17 21.64 18.15
C ALA A 30 -32.54 21.49 18.85
N PRO A 31 -32.99 20.28 19.19
CA PRO A 31 -34.23 20.09 19.90
C PRO A 31 -34.11 20.72 21.28
N PRO A 32 -35.19 21.36 21.80
CA PRO A 32 -35.22 21.87 23.16
C PRO A 32 -35.10 20.69 24.14
N VAL A 33 -34.29 20.88 25.17
CA VAL A 33 -34.13 19.94 26.27
C VAL A 33 -35.42 19.94 27.10
N HIS A 34 -36.33 19.03 26.83
CA HIS A 34 -37.44 18.68 27.71
C HIS A 34 -37.75 17.21 27.67
N GLY A 35 -37.70 16.61 28.87
CA GLY A 35 -38.47 15.44 29.30
C GLY A 35 -38.20 14.13 28.53
N VAL A 36 -37.41 13.29 29.13
CA VAL A 36 -37.23 11.88 28.73
C VAL A 36 -38.57 11.15 28.84
N SER A 37 -39.15 10.84 27.68
CA SER A 37 -40.07 9.69 27.57
C SER A 37 -39.37 8.56 26.84
N PRO A 38 -39.48 7.31 27.26
CA PRO A 38 -38.71 6.22 26.68
C PRO A 38 -39.14 5.99 25.23
N VAL A 39 -38.20 6.17 24.32
CA VAL A 39 -38.34 5.76 22.93
C VAL A 39 -38.27 4.23 22.90
N PRO A 40 -39.19 3.53 22.21
CA PRO A 40 -39.14 2.07 22.15
C PRO A 40 -37.84 1.62 21.51
N SER A 41 -37.13 0.73 22.20
CA SER A 41 -35.93 0.05 21.78
C SER A 41 -36.07 -0.50 20.36
N SER A 42 -35.33 0.03 19.41
CA SER A 42 -35.27 -0.49 18.06
C SER A 42 -34.38 -1.74 18.04
N GLU A 43 -34.97 -2.90 18.07
CA GLU A 43 -34.37 -4.25 18.03
C GLU A 43 -33.73 -4.60 16.68
N THR A 44 -33.05 -3.72 15.97
CA THR A 44 -32.64 -4.04 14.60
C THR A 44 -31.19 -3.66 14.24
N SER A 45 -30.36 -3.30 15.21
CA SER A 45 -28.90 -3.10 14.96
C SER A 45 -28.03 -4.31 15.32
N ALA A 46 -28.65 -5.40 15.71
CA ALA A 46 -28.04 -6.50 16.43
C ALA A 46 -27.46 -7.63 15.57
N HIS A 47 -27.55 -7.57 14.25
CA HIS A 47 -27.12 -8.69 13.40
C HIS A 47 -25.73 -8.55 12.79
N VAL A 48 -25.08 -7.40 12.87
CA VAL A 48 -23.69 -7.25 12.40
C VAL A 48 -22.70 -7.87 13.39
N LEU A 49 -22.99 -7.72 14.66
CA LEU A 49 -22.31 -8.43 15.74
C LEU A 49 -23.37 -9.38 16.30
N ARG A 50 -23.27 -10.68 16.04
CA ARG A 50 -24.22 -11.66 16.60
C ARG A 50 -24.51 -11.33 18.05
N GLU A 51 -25.75 -11.07 18.39
CA GLU A 51 -26.23 -11.14 19.76
C GLU A 51 -26.05 -12.58 20.27
N GLN A 52 -24.86 -12.84 20.74
CA GLN A 52 -24.75 -13.84 21.77
C GLN A 52 -25.14 -13.12 23.06
N ASP A 53 -26.39 -13.29 23.47
CA ASP A 53 -26.91 -12.99 24.82
C ASP A 53 -26.27 -13.89 25.91
N GLN A 54 -25.07 -14.35 25.69
CA GLN A 54 -24.17 -14.76 26.75
C GLN A 54 -23.39 -13.50 27.13
N GLU A 55 -23.43 -13.12 28.40
CA GLU A 55 -22.47 -12.19 29.00
C GLU A 55 -21.10 -12.53 28.45
N VAL A 56 -20.71 -11.88 27.35
CA VAL A 56 -19.34 -11.92 26.85
C VAL A 56 -18.56 -11.23 27.95
N LYS A 57 -17.97 -12.02 28.86
CA LYS A 57 -16.94 -11.53 29.76
C LYS A 57 -15.93 -10.84 28.85
N ALA A 58 -15.98 -9.49 28.82
CA ALA A 58 -15.07 -8.69 28.03
C ALA A 58 -13.66 -9.20 28.34
N ARG A 59 -13.02 -9.79 27.33
CA ARG A 59 -11.62 -10.22 27.47
C ARG A 59 -10.83 -8.97 27.80
N LYS A 60 -10.00 -9.03 28.81
CA LYS A 60 -9.15 -7.88 29.21
C LYS A 60 -7.97 -7.75 28.23
N CYS A 61 -8.25 -7.65 26.93
CA CYS A 61 -7.24 -7.34 25.92
C CYS A 61 -7.10 -5.82 25.82
N SER A 62 -5.87 -5.34 25.62
CA SER A 62 -5.58 -3.92 25.43
C SER A 62 -5.73 -3.48 23.98
N ARG A 63 -5.71 -4.43 23.04
CA ARG A 63 -5.86 -4.20 21.59
C ARG A 63 -7.15 -4.83 21.08
N HIS A 64 -7.83 -4.12 20.19
CA HIS A 64 -9.10 -4.55 19.63
C HIS A 64 -9.10 -4.46 18.11
N GLY A 65 -9.75 -5.40 17.44
CA GLY A 65 -9.80 -5.45 15.99
C GLY A 65 -11.08 -6.08 15.44
N VAL A 66 -11.23 -5.94 14.14
CA VAL A 66 -12.33 -6.52 13.38
C VAL A 66 -11.74 -7.46 12.32
N ILE A 67 -12.20 -8.73 12.31
CA ILE A 67 -12.08 -9.60 11.15
C ILE A 67 -13.24 -9.26 10.23
N PHE A 68 -12.95 -8.73 9.06
CA PHE A 68 -13.94 -8.23 8.11
C PHE A 68 -13.95 -9.06 6.84
N THR A 69 -15.10 -9.64 6.52
CA THR A 69 -15.26 -10.50 5.34
C THR A 69 -16.71 -10.59 4.90
N ASN A 70 -16.96 -11.30 3.79
CA ASN A 70 -18.28 -11.76 3.35
C ASN A 70 -18.30 -13.30 3.40
N ILE A 71 -18.79 -13.87 4.51
CA ILE A 71 -18.76 -15.31 4.75
C ILE A 71 -19.55 -16.08 3.69
N SER A 72 -20.69 -15.53 3.23
CA SER A 72 -21.48 -16.19 2.19
C SER A 72 -20.75 -16.25 0.85
N ALA A 73 -19.98 -15.21 0.50
CA ALA A 73 -19.14 -15.21 -0.70
C ALA A 73 -17.97 -16.20 -0.56
N LEU A 74 -17.29 -16.22 0.59
CA LEU A 74 -16.22 -17.19 0.88
C LEU A 74 -16.75 -18.63 0.84
N ALA A 75 -17.92 -18.90 1.44
CA ALA A 75 -18.51 -20.23 1.45
C ALA A 75 -18.81 -20.73 0.03
N ARG A 76 -19.36 -19.87 -0.83
CA ARG A 76 -19.57 -20.18 -2.26
C ARG A 76 -18.24 -20.44 -2.98
N LYS A 77 -17.24 -19.58 -2.76
CA LYS A 77 -15.92 -19.70 -3.41
C LYS A 77 -15.23 -21.02 -3.06
N PHE A 78 -15.26 -21.40 -1.80
CA PHE A 78 -14.61 -22.63 -1.32
C PHE A 78 -15.49 -23.90 -1.43
N GLY A 79 -16.77 -23.76 -1.81
CA GLY A 79 -17.70 -24.89 -1.83
C GLY A 79 -17.90 -25.51 -0.44
N THR A 80 -17.86 -24.71 0.63
CA THR A 80 -17.92 -25.17 2.02
C THR A 80 -19.13 -24.60 2.77
N ASP A 81 -19.47 -25.23 3.93
CA ASP A 81 -20.52 -24.70 4.81
C ASP A 81 -20.02 -23.42 5.52
N ARG A 82 -20.89 -22.42 5.58
CA ARG A 82 -20.68 -21.18 6.32
C ARG A 82 -20.19 -21.41 7.77
N LYS A 83 -20.76 -22.42 8.46
CA LYS A 83 -20.38 -22.77 9.84
C LYS A 83 -18.93 -23.24 9.98
N VAL A 84 -18.34 -23.76 8.92
CA VAL A 84 -16.90 -24.14 8.93
C VAL A 84 -16.07 -22.87 9.01
N LEU A 85 -16.38 -21.86 8.20
CA LEU A 85 -15.68 -20.57 8.19
C LEU A 85 -15.88 -19.81 9.51
N GLU A 86 -17.10 -19.77 10.02
CA GLU A 86 -17.39 -19.14 11.31
C GLU A 86 -16.53 -19.73 12.43
N ARG A 87 -16.44 -21.07 12.51
CA ARG A 87 -15.60 -21.75 13.49
C ARG A 87 -14.10 -21.43 13.32
N LEU A 88 -13.62 -21.35 12.09
CA LEU A 88 -12.21 -20.97 11.83
C LEU A 88 -11.93 -19.55 12.35
N PHE A 89 -12.83 -18.60 12.11
CA PHE A 89 -12.67 -17.23 12.60
C PHE A 89 -12.80 -17.13 14.12
N GLU A 90 -13.71 -17.88 14.74
CA GLU A 90 -13.84 -17.96 16.19
C GLU A 90 -12.56 -18.52 16.83
N GLN A 91 -12.03 -19.63 16.30
CA GLN A 91 -10.78 -20.23 16.77
C GLN A 91 -9.60 -19.28 16.62
N TYR A 92 -9.55 -18.54 15.50
CA TYR A 92 -8.51 -17.54 15.29
C TYR A 92 -8.62 -16.40 16.31
N ALA A 93 -9.79 -15.81 16.48
CA ALA A 93 -10.03 -14.76 17.46
C ALA A 93 -9.68 -15.20 18.89
N ASP A 94 -10.07 -16.44 19.25
CA ASP A 94 -9.75 -17.04 20.54
C ASP A 94 -8.24 -17.20 20.76
N GLY A 95 -7.54 -17.66 19.72
CA GLY A 95 -6.10 -17.81 19.75
C GLY A 95 -5.37 -16.48 19.89
N MET A 96 -5.82 -15.44 19.14
CA MET A 96 -5.22 -14.11 19.17
C MET A 96 -5.44 -13.37 20.48
N ALA A 97 -6.48 -13.71 21.25
CA ALA A 97 -6.68 -13.15 22.58
C ALA A 97 -5.52 -13.46 23.53
N SER A 98 -4.81 -14.57 23.34
CA SER A 98 -3.58 -14.90 24.10
C SER A 98 -2.40 -13.97 23.77
N ALA A 99 -2.47 -13.23 22.65
CA ALA A 99 -1.52 -12.20 22.24
C ALA A 99 -2.02 -10.77 22.53
N ASP A 100 -2.99 -10.64 23.45
CA ASP A 100 -3.55 -9.37 23.89
C ASP A 100 -4.28 -8.59 22.77
N ILE A 101 -4.96 -9.31 21.89
CA ILE A 101 -5.84 -8.70 20.89
C ILE A 101 -7.19 -9.41 20.87
N ASP A 102 -8.27 -8.65 21.02
CA ASP A 102 -9.66 -9.11 20.93
C ASP A 102 -10.22 -8.80 19.55
N TYR A 103 -10.37 -9.84 18.73
CA TYR A 103 -10.98 -9.73 17.41
C TYR A 103 -12.48 -10.03 17.46
N ARG A 104 -13.26 -9.16 16.82
CA ARG A 104 -14.68 -9.37 16.54
C ARG A 104 -14.87 -9.72 15.07
N LEU A 105 -15.73 -10.68 14.80
CA LEU A 105 -16.09 -11.04 13.42
C LEU A 105 -17.19 -10.10 12.92
N ALA A 106 -16.94 -9.45 11.78
CA ALA A 106 -17.93 -8.65 11.05
C ALA A 106 -18.18 -9.27 9.68
N ASP A 107 -19.34 -9.87 9.52
CA ASP A 107 -19.76 -10.52 8.29
C ASP A 107 -20.62 -9.59 7.44
N ALA A 108 -20.08 -9.12 6.33
CA ALA A 108 -20.77 -8.25 5.41
C ALA A 108 -21.99 -8.91 4.74
N SER A 109 -22.05 -10.26 4.66
CA SER A 109 -23.19 -10.96 4.06
C SER A 109 -24.47 -10.88 4.90
N ASP A 110 -24.34 -10.64 6.20
CA ASP A 110 -25.47 -10.50 7.13
C ASP A 110 -25.87 -9.04 7.35
N TYR A 111 -25.17 -8.11 6.68
CA TYR A 111 -25.41 -6.69 6.85
C TYR A 111 -26.73 -6.24 6.23
N ILE A 112 -27.49 -5.46 6.98
CA ILE A 112 -28.81 -4.95 6.58
C ILE A 112 -28.71 -3.41 6.52
N PHE A 113 -28.76 -2.86 5.31
CA PHE A 113 -28.81 -1.42 5.11
C PHE A 113 -30.11 -0.84 5.67
N ARG A 114 -30.00 0.20 6.49
CA ARG A 114 -31.13 1.08 6.78
C ARG A 114 -31.25 2.10 5.66
N SER A 115 -32.20 1.92 4.74
CA SER A 115 -32.49 2.96 3.76
C SER A 115 -32.97 4.22 4.50
N LYS A 116 -32.19 5.32 4.42
CA LYS A 116 -32.61 6.65 4.89
C LYS A 116 -33.63 7.25 3.91
N GLY A 117 -34.82 6.69 3.84
CA GLY A 117 -35.94 7.21 3.05
C GLY A 117 -37.16 7.42 3.92
N ALA A 118 -37.69 8.65 3.92
CA ALA A 118 -38.82 9.07 4.71
C ALA A 118 -40.00 8.09 4.66
N GLY A 119 -40.39 7.53 5.81
CA GLY A 119 -41.73 7.06 6.09
C GLY A 119 -42.13 5.68 5.59
N ARG A 120 -41.25 4.83 5.10
CA ARG A 120 -41.55 3.43 4.75
C ARG A 120 -40.78 2.46 5.65
N LYS A 121 -41.45 1.32 5.99
CA LYS A 121 -40.83 0.19 6.67
C LYS A 121 -39.47 -0.11 6.04
N SER A 122 -38.42 -0.20 6.87
CA SER A 122 -37.06 -0.47 6.42
C SER A 122 -37.03 -1.73 5.57
N ASP A 123 -36.91 -1.60 4.27
CA ASP A 123 -36.63 -2.73 3.41
C ASP A 123 -35.22 -3.20 3.78
N ARG A 124 -35.13 -4.43 4.28
CA ARG A 124 -33.86 -5.11 4.56
C ARG A 124 -33.20 -5.38 3.20
N VAL A 125 -32.17 -4.63 2.88
CA VAL A 125 -31.38 -4.84 1.66
C VAL A 125 -30.08 -5.51 2.08
N SER A 126 -29.94 -6.79 1.77
CA SER A 126 -28.65 -7.47 1.86
C SER A 126 -27.70 -6.89 0.81
N LEU A 127 -26.38 -6.94 1.06
CA LEU A 127 -25.38 -6.65 0.05
C LEU A 127 -25.68 -7.50 -1.20
N GLY A 128 -26.05 -6.84 -2.28
CA GLY A 128 -26.27 -7.49 -3.56
C GLY A 128 -24.94 -7.91 -4.21
N GLU A 129 -25.01 -8.73 -5.26
CA GLU A 129 -23.83 -9.12 -6.06
C GLU A 129 -23.08 -7.94 -6.70
N ARG A 130 -23.68 -6.75 -6.71
CA ARG A 130 -23.10 -5.51 -7.24
C ARG A 130 -22.62 -4.53 -6.16
N ALA A 131 -22.45 -5.01 -4.93
CA ALA A 131 -21.96 -4.17 -3.86
C ALA A 131 -20.55 -3.65 -4.17
N THR A 132 -20.36 -2.36 -3.99
CA THR A 132 -19.11 -1.66 -4.23
C THR A 132 -18.28 -1.57 -2.95
N TRP A 133 -17.02 -1.17 -3.07
CA TRP A 133 -16.18 -0.90 -1.90
C TRP A 133 -16.78 0.18 -0.97
N VAL A 134 -17.54 1.13 -1.50
CA VAL A 134 -18.24 2.17 -0.71
C VAL A 134 -19.29 1.56 0.19
N ASP A 135 -20.02 0.53 -0.28
CA ASP A 135 -21.01 -0.17 0.53
C ASP A 135 -20.34 -0.89 1.71
N TYR A 136 -19.18 -1.52 1.46
CA TYR A 136 -18.38 -2.16 2.51
C TYR A 136 -17.79 -1.14 3.49
N GLN A 137 -17.38 0.03 3.03
CA GLN A 137 -16.89 1.13 3.89
C GLN A 137 -18.02 1.65 4.79
N HIS A 138 -19.26 1.74 4.30
CA HIS A 138 -20.42 2.10 5.12
C HIS A 138 -20.69 1.08 6.23
N ILE A 139 -20.46 -0.21 5.99
CA ILE A 139 -20.55 -1.22 7.05
C ILE A 139 -19.53 -0.94 8.15
N LEU A 140 -18.29 -0.63 7.79
CA LEU A 140 -17.24 -0.27 8.75
C LEU A 140 -17.60 0.99 9.54
N TYR A 141 -18.19 1.99 8.89
CA TYR A 141 -18.72 3.17 9.57
C TYR A 141 -19.79 2.81 10.62
N ASP A 142 -20.72 1.94 10.27
CA ASP A 142 -21.79 1.53 11.19
C ASP A 142 -21.22 0.70 12.35
N ILE A 143 -20.19 -0.12 12.13
CA ILE A 143 -19.49 -0.86 13.20
C ILE A 143 -18.89 0.14 14.20
N VAL A 144 -18.19 1.17 13.74
CA VAL A 144 -17.59 2.21 14.60
C VAL A 144 -18.67 2.96 15.39
N CYS A 145 -19.78 3.31 14.75
CA CYS A 145 -20.90 3.96 15.43
C CYS A 145 -21.51 3.05 16.51
N LEU A 146 -21.68 1.76 16.22
CA LEU A 146 -22.23 0.79 17.15
C LEU A 146 -21.31 0.57 18.36
N GLU A 147 -20.00 0.47 18.15
CA GLU A 147 -19.02 0.37 19.24
C GLU A 147 -19.15 1.56 20.20
N ARG A 148 -19.23 2.77 19.67
CA ARG A 148 -19.39 4.01 20.46
C ARG A 148 -20.74 4.04 21.19
N GLU A 149 -21.83 3.70 20.52
CA GLU A 149 -23.18 3.66 21.10
C GLU A 149 -23.27 2.67 22.27
N LYS A 150 -22.63 1.52 22.15
CA LYS A 150 -22.62 0.47 23.19
C LYS A 150 -21.50 0.65 24.24
N GLY A 151 -20.65 1.66 24.10
CA GLY A 151 -19.51 1.87 25.00
C GLY A 151 -18.49 0.73 24.95
N LEU A 152 -18.37 0.06 23.79
CA LEU A 152 -17.39 -0.99 23.57
C LEU A 152 -16.02 -0.36 23.30
N PRO A 153 -14.91 -1.07 23.58
CA PRO A 153 -13.59 -0.63 23.15
C PRO A 153 -13.54 -0.42 21.63
N GLU A 154 -12.92 0.68 21.19
CA GLU A 154 -12.77 0.97 19.77
C GLU A 154 -11.82 -0.02 19.10
N SER A 155 -12.25 -0.61 17.97
CA SER A 155 -11.44 -1.53 17.17
C SER A 155 -10.51 -0.75 16.26
N ASN A 156 -9.19 -0.84 16.51
CA ASN A 156 -8.21 -0.13 15.70
C ASN A 156 -7.57 -1.01 14.61
N TYR A 157 -7.68 -2.33 14.69
CA TYR A 157 -7.15 -3.25 13.70
C TYR A 157 -8.26 -3.75 12.78
N LEU A 158 -8.04 -3.67 11.47
CA LEU A 158 -8.95 -4.19 10.46
C LEU A 158 -8.25 -5.26 9.65
N PHE A 159 -8.60 -6.51 9.92
CA PHE A 159 -8.12 -7.66 9.16
C PHE A 159 -9.16 -8.06 8.12
N ILE A 160 -8.93 -7.65 6.86
CA ILE A 160 -9.79 -7.98 5.73
C ILE A 160 -9.43 -9.37 5.21
N ILE A 161 -10.42 -10.26 5.12
CA ILE A 161 -10.25 -11.60 4.56
C ILE A 161 -11.07 -11.74 3.29
N GLY A 162 -10.37 -11.88 2.16
CA GLY A 162 -10.97 -12.04 0.85
C GLY A 162 -10.23 -11.31 -0.27
N GLY A 163 -10.34 -11.84 -1.48
CA GLY A 163 -9.98 -11.14 -2.71
C GLY A 163 -11.00 -10.06 -3.08
N HIS A 164 -10.82 -9.43 -4.25
CA HIS A 164 -11.75 -8.41 -4.76
C HIS A 164 -13.18 -8.94 -4.95
N ASP A 165 -13.32 -10.23 -5.22
CA ASP A 165 -14.58 -10.96 -5.38
C ASP A 165 -15.32 -11.23 -4.06
N ILE A 166 -14.68 -11.03 -2.92
CA ILE A 166 -15.24 -11.26 -1.57
C ILE A 166 -15.46 -9.93 -0.84
N VAL A 167 -14.41 -9.13 -0.74
CA VAL A 167 -14.43 -7.76 -0.22
C VAL A 167 -13.77 -6.86 -1.28
N PRO A 168 -14.56 -6.06 -1.99
CA PRO A 168 -14.06 -5.25 -3.09
C PRO A 168 -12.84 -4.40 -2.70
N VAL A 169 -11.83 -4.36 -3.56
CA VAL A 169 -10.68 -3.48 -3.36
C VAL A 169 -11.03 -2.12 -3.94
N PRO A 170 -10.91 -1.03 -3.16
CA PRO A 170 -11.06 0.31 -3.68
C PRO A 170 -10.04 0.58 -4.79
N ALA A 171 -10.47 1.27 -5.84
CA ALA A 171 -9.61 1.76 -6.89
C ALA A 171 -9.73 3.28 -6.98
N ILE A 172 -8.62 3.97 -7.08
CA ILE A 172 -8.53 5.43 -7.16
C ILE A 172 -7.71 5.84 -8.37
N ASN A 173 -8.02 6.99 -8.97
CA ASN A 173 -7.23 7.51 -10.07
C ASN A 173 -5.79 7.77 -9.65
N HIS A 174 -4.89 7.55 -10.58
CA HIS A 174 -3.47 7.80 -10.35
C HIS A 174 -3.20 9.29 -10.10
N TYR A 175 -2.35 9.61 -9.11
CA TYR A 175 -1.99 11.01 -8.83
C TYR A 175 -1.01 11.58 -9.85
N ILE A 176 -0.25 10.71 -10.51
CA ILE A 176 0.69 11.10 -11.55
C ILE A 176 -0.08 11.21 -12.86
N ASN A 177 -0.31 12.43 -13.31
CA ASN A 177 -0.90 12.67 -14.62
C ASN A 177 0.17 12.55 -15.70
N ASP A 178 0.44 11.32 -16.13
CA ASP A 178 1.41 10.97 -17.15
C ASP A 178 0.75 9.96 -18.11
N PRO A 179 0.62 10.28 -19.41
CA PRO A 179 -0.01 9.39 -20.39
C PRO A 179 0.67 8.02 -20.51
N GLU A 180 1.96 7.94 -20.18
CA GLU A 180 2.71 6.70 -20.24
C GLU A 180 2.43 5.75 -19.07
N LEU A 181 1.88 6.28 -17.97
CA LEU A 181 1.42 5.43 -16.86
C LEU A 181 0.13 4.67 -17.20
N GLY A 182 -0.57 5.11 -18.27
CA GLY A 182 -1.88 4.60 -18.64
C GLY A 182 -2.99 5.11 -17.73
N ASP A 183 -4.20 4.64 -17.97
CA ASP A 183 -5.41 4.99 -17.19
C ASP A 183 -5.65 4.02 -16.03
N ASP A 184 -4.61 3.32 -15.57
CA ASP A 184 -4.75 2.33 -14.54
C ASP A 184 -4.99 2.97 -13.18
N ASP A 185 -6.13 2.66 -12.58
CA ASP A 185 -6.45 3.04 -11.22
C ASP A 185 -5.53 2.32 -10.23
N ILE A 186 -5.23 2.97 -9.11
CA ILE A 186 -4.49 2.38 -8.00
C ILE A 186 -5.44 1.56 -7.13
N GLU A 187 -5.26 0.25 -7.04
CA GLU A 187 -5.95 -0.58 -6.07
C GLU A 187 -5.33 -0.40 -4.68
N THR A 188 -6.17 -0.03 -3.71
CA THR A 188 -5.69 0.30 -2.38
C THR A 188 -6.68 -0.04 -1.29
N ASP A 189 -6.21 -0.67 -0.23
CA ASP A 189 -7.00 -0.87 0.98
C ASP A 189 -6.99 0.35 1.92
N LEU A 190 -6.21 1.37 1.60
CA LEU A 190 -6.08 2.58 2.42
C LEU A 190 -7.43 3.25 2.71
N LEU A 191 -8.38 3.18 1.76
CA LEU A 191 -9.69 3.82 1.94
C LEU A 191 -10.51 3.17 3.06
N TYR A 192 -10.30 1.91 3.36
CA TYR A 192 -10.93 1.23 4.49
C TYR A 192 -10.39 1.71 5.84
N ALA A 193 -9.22 2.37 5.87
CA ALA A 193 -8.71 3.00 7.08
C ALA A 193 -9.56 4.22 7.54
N TYR A 194 -10.42 4.73 6.65
CA TYR A 194 -11.22 5.94 6.86
C TYR A 194 -12.72 5.64 6.73
N PRO A 195 -13.38 5.06 7.75
CA PRO A 195 -14.79 4.68 7.67
C PRO A 195 -15.74 5.88 7.48
N TYR A 196 -15.30 7.09 7.83
CA TYR A 196 -16.06 8.33 7.66
C TYR A 196 -15.99 8.94 6.26
N GLY A 197 -15.29 8.34 5.33
CA GLY A 197 -15.04 8.85 3.98
C GLY A 197 -13.60 9.33 3.78
N PRO A 198 -13.23 9.79 2.64
CA PRO A 198 -14.09 10.24 1.52
C PRO A 198 -14.64 9.09 0.68
N HIS A 199 -15.82 9.35 0.07
CA HIS A 199 -16.50 8.41 -0.82
C HIS A 199 -16.54 8.88 -2.27
N THR A 200 -15.89 10.02 -2.58
CA THR A 200 -15.91 10.62 -3.92
C THR A 200 -14.51 10.74 -4.48
N GLN A 201 -14.39 10.51 -5.79
CA GLN A 201 -13.12 10.62 -6.52
C GLN A 201 -12.45 12.00 -6.35
N SER A 202 -13.22 13.09 -6.39
CA SER A 202 -12.67 14.44 -6.22
C SER A 202 -12.03 14.68 -4.85
N ALA A 203 -12.55 14.05 -3.80
CA ALA A 203 -11.95 14.15 -2.47
C ALA A 203 -10.65 13.34 -2.36
N LEU A 204 -10.54 12.24 -3.11
CA LEU A 204 -9.31 11.44 -3.22
C LEU A 204 -8.24 12.19 -4.01
N GLU A 205 -8.60 12.77 -5.15
CA GLU A 205 -7.70 13.56 -6.00
C GLU A 205 -7.11 14.78 -5.27
N SER A 206 -7.87 15.37 -4.34
CA SER A 206 -7.41 16.53 -3.56
C SER A 206 -6.36 16.21 -2.49
N GLN A 207 -5.98 14.94 -2.32
CA GLN A 207 -5.07 14.45 -1.27
C GLN A 207 -5.51 14.77 0.17
N GLN A 208 -6.74 15.23 0.37
CA GLN A 208 -7.26 15.55 1.71
C GLN A 208 -7.35 14.33 2.62
N LEU A 209 -7.45 13.14 2.02
CA LEU A 209 -7.44 11.86 2.73
C LEU A 209 -6.24 11.76 3.67
N TYR A 210 -5.05 12.11 3.18
CA TYR A 210 -3.82 11.96 3.94
C TYR A 210 -3.67 12.93 5.12
N LYS A 211 -4.54 13.95 5.20
CA LYS A 211 -4.60 14.90 6.33
C LYS A 211 -5.55 14.45 7.45
N GLN A 212 -6.29 13.38 7.22
CA GLN A 212 -7.21 12.82 8.19
C GLN A 212 -6.51 11.77 9.04
N GLU A 213 -6.95 11.63 10.27
CA GLU A 213 -6.49 10.54 11.13
C GLU A 213 -7.08 9.21 10.65
N MET A 214 -6.23 8.21 10.45
CA MET A 214 -6.66 6.86 10.13
C MET A 214 -7.31 6.24 11.35
N TYR A 215 -8.52 5.68 11.18
CA TYR A 215 -9.21 4.98 12.25
C TYR A 215 -8.74 3.53 12.35
N PHE A 216 -8.61 2.85 11.20
CA PHE A 216 -8.17 1.46 11.16
C PHE A 216 -6.74 1.28 10.65
N LEU A 217 -6.02 0.38 11.31
CA LEU A 217 -4.78 -0.22 10.86
C LEU A 217 -5.16 -1.41 9.98
N VAL A 218 -5.08 -1.25 8.67
CA VAL A 218 -5.64 -2.20 7.70
C VAL A 218 -4.60 -3.18 7.21
N GLY A 219 -4.95 -4.47 7.16
CA GLY A 219 -4.21 -5.51 6.45
C GLY A 219 -5.17 -6.49 5.78
N ARG A 220 -4.77 -7.05 4.64
CA ARG A 220 -5.62 -7.97 3.85
C ARG A 220 -4.98 -9.34 3.70
N LEU A 221 -5.76 -10.39 3.90
CA LEU A 221 -5.49 -11.73 3.38
C LEU A 221 -6.25 -11.89 2.04
N PRO A 222 -5.58 -11.70 0.89
CA PRO A 222 -6.22 -11.91 -0.40
C PRO A 222 -6.42 -13.41 -0.62
N VAL A 223 -7.61 -13.80 -1.06
CA VAL A 223 -7.93 -15.20 -1.38
C VAL A 223 -7.72 -15.43 -2.87
N PRO A 224 -6.75 -16.29 -3.26
CA PRO A 224 -6.45 -16.60 -4.64
C PRO A 224 -7.62 -17.25 -5.40
N THR A 225 -7.55 -17.22 -6.75
CA THR A 225 -8.60 -17.84 -7.58
C THR A 225 -8.63 -19.36 -7.47
N ASP A 226 -7.49 -19.99 -7.19
CA ASP A 226 -7.29 -21.44 -7.04
C ASP A 226 -7.41 -21.91 -5.57
N ALA A 227 -7.67 -21.01 -4.62
CA ALA A 227 -7.70 -21.35 -3.20
C ALA A 227 -8.95 -22.15 -2.82
N ASP A 228 -8.77 -23.10 -1.93
CA ASP A 228 -9.81 -23.76 -1.15
C ASP A 228 -9.76 -23.32 0.33
N VAL A 229 -10.60 -23.92 1.16
CA VAL A 229 -10.66 -23.59 2.58
C VAL A 229 -9.35 -23.85 3.33
N SER A 230 -8.51 -24.76 2.83
CA SER A 230 -7.20 -25.05 3.45
C SER A 230 -6.23 -23.89 3.36
N TYR A 231 -6.28 -23.09 2.29
CA TYR A 231 -5.51 -21.86 2.18
C TYR A 231 -5.78 -20.91 3.37
N LEU A 232 -7.07 -20.67 3.64
CA LEU A 232 -7.49 -19.83 4.77
C LEU A 232 -7.07 -20.45 6.11
N ALA A 233 -7.36 -21.72 6.33
CA ALA A 233 -7.04 -22.42 7.57
C ALA A 233 -5.53 -22.41 7.85
N ASN A 234 -4.72 -22.67 6.83
CA ASN A 234 -3.25 -22.68 6.93
C ASN A 234 -2.70 -21.29 7.27
N TYR A 235 -3.19 -20.22 6.59
CA TYR A 235 -2.73 -18.87 6.93
C TYR A 235 -3.11 -18.49 8.35
N LEU A 236 -4.34 -18.71 8.77
CA LEU A 236 -4.79 -18.39 10.13
C LEU A 236 -3.97 -19.17 11.18
N GLN A 237 -3.66 -20.44 10.92
CA GLN A 237 -2.79 -21.23 11.79
C GLN A 237 -1.35 -20.68 11.82
N ASN A 238 -0.77 -20.35 10.66
CA ASN A 238 0.56 -19.75 10.58
C ASN A 238 0.64 -18.43 11.40
N ALA A 239 -0.40 -17.58 11.30
CA ALA A 239 -0.49 -16.35 12.07
C ALA A 239 -0.62 -16.60 13.58
N LEU A 240 -1.39 -17.63 13.99
CA LEU A 240 -1.49 -18.04 15.38
C LEU A 240 -0.15 -18.56 15.93
N ASP A 241 0.61 -19.28 15.13
CA ASP A 241 1.92 -19.82 15.57
C ASP A 241 2.92 -18.69 15.86
N VAL A 242 2.79 -17.55 15.18
CA VAL A 242 3.65 -16.38 15.36
C VAL A 242 2.97 -15.21 16.08
N ARG A 243 1.84 -15.44 16.77
CA ARG A 243 1.11 -14.38 17.49
C ARG A 243 1.93 -13.67 18.57
N GLY A 244 3.00 -14.33 19.06
CA GLY A 244 4.00 -13.73 19.96
C GLY A 244 5.08 -12.91 19.25
N GLY A 245 5.07 -12.89 17.92
CA GLY A 245 6.00 -12.19 17.04
C GLY A 245 6.74 -13.13 16.09
N VAL A 246 6.98 -12.66 14.88
CA VAL A 246 7.80 -13.34 13.87
C VAL A 246 9.27 -13.15 14.24
N PRO A 247 10.05 -14.20 14.53
CA PRO A 247 11.48 -14.03 14.77
C PRO A 247 12.16 -13.46 13.51
N VAL A 248 12.96 -12.41 13.66
CA VAL A 248 13.74 -11.84 12.56
C VAL A 248 15.21 -11.88 12.92
N THR A 249 15.91 -12.84 12.35
CA THR A 249 17.34 -13.12 12.57
C THR A 249 18.14 -13.24 11.30
N LYS A 250 17.49 -13.65 10.18
CA LYS A 250 18.12 -13.83 8.88
C LYS A 250 17.36 -13.10 7.77
N VAL A 251 18.07 -12.25 7.07
CA VAL A 251 17.56 -11.43 5.97
C VAL A 251 18.07 -11.97 4.63
N TYR A 252 17.15 -12.24 3.73
CA TYR A 252 17.46 -12.41 2.31
C TYR A 252 17.22 -11.08 1.61
N SER A 253 18.22 -10.52 0.94
CA SER A 253 18.05 -9.31 0.13
C SER A 253 18.64 -9.51 -1.25
N GLN A 254 17.85 -9.17 -2.28
CA GLN A 254 18.22 -9.22 -3.69
C GLN A 254 17.76 -7.94 -4.39
N CYS A 255 18.60 -7.40 -5.27
CA CYS A 255 18.26 -6.22 -6.06
C CYS A 255 18.74 -6.35 -7.51
N ASP A 256 18.13 -5.56 -8.38
CA ASP A 256 18.69 -5.26 -9.69
C ASP A 256 19.98 -4.44 -9.53
N PRO A 257 20.99 -4.60 -10.40
CA PRO A 257 22.23 -3.84 -10.37
C PRO A 257 22.05 -2.31 -10.39
N HIS A 258 20.95 -1.80 -10.94
CA HIS A 258 20.64 -0.37 -10.95
C HIS A 258 20.47 0.21 -9.54
N TRP A 259 19.97 -0.59 -8.59
CA TRP A 259 19.70 -0.13 -7.21
C TRP A 259 20.68 -0.70 -6.19
N LYS A 260 21.79 -1.28 -6.61
CA LYS A 260 22.74 -1.96 -5.72
C LYS A 260 23.27 -1.06 -4.60
N GLU A 261 23.58 0.20 -4.91
CA GLU A 261 24.14 1.14 -3.94
C GLU A 261 23.09 1.56 -2.91
N LEU A 262 21.87 1.85 -3.39
CA LEU A 262 20.76 2.17 -2.52
C LEU A 262 20.37 0.98 -1.64
N THR A 263 20.18 -0.20 -2.23
CA THR A 263 19.79 -1.39 -1.47
C THR A 263 20.85 -1.77 -0.44
N ALA A 264 22.14 -1.70 -0.79
CA ALA A 264 23.20 -1.93 0.16
C ALA A 264 23.21 -0.90 1.30
N HIS A 265 22.91 0.37 0.98
CA HIS A 265 22.76 1.42 1.99
C HIS A 265 21.59 1.11 2.95
N LEU A 266 20.42 0.71 2.42
CA LEU A 266 19.27 0.31 3.22
C LEU A 266 19.54 -0.94 4.06
N MET A 267 20.32 -1.87 3.52
CA MET A 267 20.65 -3.14 4.18
C MET A 267 21.87 -3.06 5.12
N SER A 268 22.62 -1.96 5.11
CA SER A 268 23.83 -1.84 5.95
C SER A 268 23.59 -2.04 7.45
N PRO A 269 22.49 -1.55 8.05
CA PRO A 269 22.21 -1.81 9.47
C PRO A 269 22.00 -3.31 9.78
N TYR A 270 21.34 -4.03 8.86
CA TYR A 270 21.09 -5.46 9.02
C TYR A 270 22.39 -6.27 8.87
N ASN A 271 23.26 -5.82 7.97
CA ASN A 271 24.59 -6.41 7.79
C ASN A 271 25.47 -6.21 9.03
N GLU A 272 25.46 -5.01 9.62
CA GLU A 272 26.19 -4.71 10.84
C GLU A 272 25.67 -5.48 12.08
N LEU A 273 24.40 -5.91 12.04
CA LEU A 273 23.80 -6.75 13.06
C LEU A 273 24.02 -8.26 12.80
N GLY A 274 24.71 -8.61 11.71
CA GLY A 274 24.96 -10.00 11.32
C GLY A 274 23.73 -10.76 10.83
N MET A 275 22.67 -10.03 10.39
CA MET A 275 21.42 -10.63 9.93
C MET A 275 21.47 -11.00 8.44
N LEU A 276 22.34 -10.36 7.66
CA LEU A 276 22.62 -10.77 6.28
C LEU A 276 23.69 -11.88 6.31
N PRO A 277 23.45 -13.02 5.63
CA PRO A 277 24.45 -14.06 5.53
C PRO A 277 25.75 -13.55 4.90
N ASP A 278 26.90 -14.02 5.42
CA ASP A 278 28.18 -13.73 4.80
C ASP A 278 28.26 -14.38 3.40
N ARG A 279 28.43 -13.55 2.40
CA ARG A 279 28.51 -13.94 0.99
C ARG A 279 29.95 -14.02 0.47
N GLY A 280 30.95 -14.04 1.36
CA GLY A 280 32.38 -14.02 1.01
C GLY A 280 32.84 -15.10 0.03
N ASN A 281 32.11 -16.23 -0.05
CA ASN A 281 32.36 -17.31 -0.98
C ASN A 281 31.67 -17.13 -2.36
N ILE A 282 30.78 -16.15 -2.50
CA ILE A 282 30.12 -15.83 -3.76
C ILE A 282 30.97 -14.75 -4.43
N SER A 283 31.39 -14.98 -5.67
CA SER A 283 32.25 -14.01 -6.40
C SER A 283 31.61 -12.63 -6.47
N GLY A 284 32.43 -11.57 -6.45
CA GLY A 284 31.97 -10.18 -6.40
C GLY A 284 31.00 -9.76 -7.51
N ARG A 285 30.82 -10.55 -8.57
CA ARG A 285 29.79 -10.31 -9.60
C ARG A 285 28.37 -10.65 -9.15
N PHE A 286 28.20 -11.51 -8.13
CA PHE A 286 26.90 -11.95 -7.62
C PHE A 286 26.40 -11.12 -6.44
N CYS A 287 27.27 -10.31 -5.83
CA CYS A 287 26.94 -9.53 -4.63
C CYS A 287 27.52 -8.14 -4.70
N TYR A 288 26.83 -7.21 -4.05
CA TYR A 288 27.34 -5.92 -3.65
C TYR A 288 27.20 -5.81 -2.12
N GLY A 289 28.32 -5.85 -1.42
CA GLY A 289 28.31 -6.20 -0.01
C GLY A 289 27.72 -7.61 0.18
N ASN A 290 26.73 -7.77 1.07
CA ASN A 290 25.99 -9.01 1.28
C ASN A 290 24.60 -9.04 0.62
N VAL A 291 24.30 -8.07 -0.24
CA VAL A 291 23.08 -8.02 -1.06
C VAL A 291 23.33 -8.77 -2.35
N LEU A 292 22.45 -9.70 -2.70
CA LEU A 292 22.53 -10.46 -3.94
C LEU A 292 22.14 -9.58 -5.13
N LEU A 293 22.84 -9.73 -6.24
CA LEU A 293 22.55 -9.03 -7.47
C LEU A 293 21.84 -9.96 -8.47
N GLY A 294 20.64 -9.58 -8.91
CA GLY A 294 20.05 -10.07 -10.14
C GLY A 294 20.60 -9.24 -11.31
N PRO A 295 20.72 -9.77 -12.49
CA PRO A 295 20.42 -11.13 -12.94
C PRO A 295 21.55 -12.16 -12.69
N GLU A 296 22.59 -11.79 -12.02
CA GLU A 296 23.70 -12.72 -11.70
C GLU A 296 23.19 -13.90 -10.86
N ILE A 297 22.24 -13.64 -9.96
CA ILE A 297 21.46 -14.67 -9.25
C ILE A 297 20.15 -14.84 -10.03
N THR A 298 20.09 -15.86 -10.85
CA THR A 298 18.92 -16.23 -11.65
C THR A 298 17.96 -17.12 -10.87
N SER A 299 16.75 -17.32 -11.40
CA SER A 299 15.77 -18.25 -10.82
C SER A 299 16.31 -19.66 -10.60
N GLU A 300 17.24 -20.12 -11.42
CA GLU A 300 17.88 -21.42 -11.29
C GLU A 300 18.81 -21.51 -10.07
N HIS A 301 19.43 -20.41 -9.69
CA HIS A 301 20.39 -20.35 -8.58
C HIS A 301 19.75 -20.00 -7.24
N ILE A 302 18.53 -19.47 -7.24
CA ILE A 302 17.89 -18.95 -6.03
C ILE A 302 17.81 -19.99 -4.91
N ALA A 303 17.46 -21.24 -5.25
CA ALA A 303 17.36 -22.33 -4.28
C ALA A 303 18.69 -22.67 -3.60
N SER A 304 19.83 -22.31 -4.21
CA SER A 304 21.17 -22.54 -3.65
C SER A 304 21.65 -21.42 -2.73
N VAL A 305 21.06 -20.22 -2.84
CA VAL A 305 21.50 -19.02 -2.13
C VAL A 305 20.49 -18.53 -1.09
N MET A 306 19.20 -18.86 -1.27
CA MET A 306 18.15 -18.56 -0.31
C MET A 306 18.13 -19.63 0.80
N GLU A 307 18.31 -19.20 2.04
CA GLU A 307 18.36 -20.12 3.17
C GLU A 307 16.95 -20.52 3.63
N LYS A 308 16.80 -21.79 4.05
CA LYS A 308 15.53 -22.33 4.55
C LYS A 308 15.04 -21.62 5.83
N ASP A 309 15.94 -21.03 6.59
CA ASP A 309 15.66 -20.30 7.82
C ASP A 309 15.61 -18.77 7.63
N THR A 310 15.48 -18.30 6.37
CA THR A 310 15.18 -16.91 6.05
C THR A 310 13.85 -16.49 6.69
N ASP A 311 13.85 -15.39 7.42
CA ASP A 311 12.69 -14.86 8.14
C ASP A 311 12.33 -13.41 7.75
N LEU A 312 13.17 -12.72 6.96
CA LEU A 312 12.84 -11.48 6.24
C LEU A 312 13.35 -11.57 4.80
N ILE A 313 12.46 -11.36 3.84
CA ILE A 313 12.77 -11.26 2.42
C ILE A 313 12.58 -9.81 2.00
N PHE A 314 13.65 -9.15 1.57
CA PHE A 314 13.62 -7.77 1.10
C PHE A 314 14.12 -7.71 -0.35
N LEU A 315 13.24 -7.36 -1.28
CA LEU A 315 13.53 -7.34 -2.71
C LEU A 315 13.43 -5.94 -3.27
N ASN A 316 14.39 -5.55 -4.12
CA ASN A 316 14.39 -4.33 -4.90
C ASN A 316 14.63 -4.69 -6.37
N LEU A 317 13.56 -5.10 -7.05
CA LEU A 317 13.57 -5.71 -8.37
C LEU A 317 12.51 -5.08 -9.27
N HIS A 318 12.60 -5.33 -10.57
CA HIS A 318 11.54 -4.94 -11.50
C HIS A 318 10.34 -5.87 -11.39
N GLY A 319 9.14 -5.29 -11.46
CA GLY A 319 7.88 -6.01 -11.63
C GLY A 319 7.30 -5.77 -13.01
N SER A 320 6.50 -6.71 -13.50
CA SER A 320 5.86 -6.65 -14.82
C SER A 320 4.38 -6.28 -14.71
N ASP A 321 3.89 -5.50 -15.70
CA ASP A 321 2.48 -5.18 -15.88
C ASP A 321 1.70 -6.30 -16.62
N ARG A 322 2.39 -7.25 -17.25
CA ARG A 322 1.75 -8.35 -17.98
C ARG A 322 1.08 -9.35 -17.04
N PRO A 323 -0.19 -9.70 -17.28
CA PRO A 323 -0.88 -10.70 -16.47
C PRO A 323 -0.26 -12.12 -16.52
N SER A 324 0.54 -12.41 -17.56
CA SER A 324 1.22 -13.71 -17.73
C SER A 324 2.48 -13.85 -16.89
N ASP A 325 3.09 -12.73 -16.49
CA ASP A 325 4.36 -12.73 -15.79
C ASP A 325 4.13 -12.95 -14.30
N SER A 326 4.87 -13.86 -13.70
CA SER A 326 4.61 -14.34 -12.34
C SER A 326 5.69 -13.98 -11.33
N GLY A 327 6.91 -13.75 -11.79
CA GLY A 327 8.07 -13.44 -10.94
C GLY A 327 8.47 -11.98 -10.98
N TYR A 328 9.56 -11.69 -10.30
CA TYR A 328 10.25 -10.42 -10.46
C TYR A 328 11.44 -10.60 -11.39
N CYS A 329 11.78 -9.54 -12.10
CA CYS A 329 12.81 -9.57 -13.11
C CYS A 329 13.95 -8.58 -12.84
N GLY A 330 15.06 -8.78 -13.52
CA GLY A 330 16.19 -7.87 -13.56
C GLY A 330 16.68 -7.70 -14.98
N GLU A 331 17.38 -6.61 -15.21
CA GLU A 331 17.94 -6.26 -16.51
C GLU A 331 19.23 -7.02 -16.78
N PHE A 332 19.29 -7.70 -17.94
CA PHE A 332 20.50 -8.40 -18.39
C PHE A 332 20.61 -8.45 -19.92
N PRO A 333 21.77 -8.08 -20.51
CA PRO A 333 22.90 -7.42 -19.84
C PRO A 333 22.51 -6.04 -19.27
N PRO A 334 23.25 -5.52 -18.27
CA PRO A 334 22.96 -4.19 -17.71
C PRO A 334 22.93 -3.11 -18.81
N LYS A 335 21.97 -2.18 -18.71
CA LYS A 335 21.77 -1.06 -19.66
C LYS A 335 21.32 -1.48 -21.08
N THR A 336 20.69 -2.64 -21.21
CA THR A 336 20.18 -3.13 -22.51
C THR A 336 18.64 -3.14 -22.58
N HIS A 337 17.97 -2.87 -21.46
CA HIS A 337 16.52 -2.94 -21.30
C HIS A 337 15.94 -4.32 -21.66
N GLN A 338 16.76 -5.37 -21.51
CA GLN A 338 16.33 -6.76 -21.62
C GLN A 338 16.13 -7.34 -20.23
N TYR A 339 14.90 -7.78 -19.94
CA TYR A 339 14.50 -8.22 -18.61
C TYR A 339 14.26 -9.73 -18.58
N HIS A 340 14.79 -10.37 -17.54
CA HIS A 340 14.69 -11.79 -17.31
C HIS A 340 14.17 -12.06 -15.90
N GLU A 341 13.38 -13.12 -15.73
CA GLU A 341 12.97 -13.54 -14.39
C GLU A 341 14.18 -13.93 -13.56
N ILE A 342 14.30 -13.30 -12.39
CA ILE A 342 15.40 -13.56 -11.45
C ILE A 342 14.90 -13.94 -10.06
N PHE A 343 13.62 -13.74 -9.78
CA PHE A 343 12.98 -14.17 -8.54
C PHE A 343 11.58 -14.72 -8.84
N PRO A 344 11.42 -16.04 -9.05
CA PRO A 344 10.14 -16.66 -9.40
C PRO A 344 9.22 -16.77 -8.19
N THR A 345 7.90 -16.88 -8.41
CA THR A 345 6.93 -17.13 -7.33
C THR A 345 7.23 -18.40 -6.54
N SER A 346 7.83 -19.42 -7.20
CA SER A 346 8.25 -20.67 -6.54
C SER A 346 9.30 -20.47 -5.45
N ALA A 347 10.07 -19.38 -5.50
CA ALA A 347 11.06 -19.06 -4.45
C ALA A 347 10.41 -18.84 -3.09
N MET A 348 9.15 -18.41 -3.05
CA MET A 348 8.41 -18.22 -1.81
C MET A 348 8.12 -19.53 -1.03
N ARG A 349 8.42 -20.67 -1.64
CA ARG A 349 8.32 -22.00 -1.01
C ARG A 349 9.61 -22.48 -0.34
N ILE A 350 10.72 -21.77 -0.54
CA ILE A 350 12.04 -22.16 -0.02
C ILE A 350 12.13 -21.98 1.51
N PRO A 351 11.71 -20.84 2.09
CA PRO A 351 11.73 -20.66 3.53
C PRO A 351 10.86 -21.69 4.25
N GLN A 352 11.43 -22.32 5.28
CA GLN A 352 10.72 -23.27 6.14
C GLN A 352 10.24 -22.62 7.44
N ARG A 353 10.70 -21.40 7.72
CA ARG A 353 10.28 -20.57 8.86
C ARG A 353 9.28 -19.53 8.41
N TYR A 354 8.46 -19.06 9.35
CA TYR A 354 7.58 -17.94 9.13
C TYR A 354 8.39 -16.68 8.80
N ASN A 355 7.94 -15.94 7.81
CA ASN A 355 8.72 -14.83 7.29
C ASN A 355 7.85 -13.59 7.00
N ILE A 356 8.57 -12.48 6.91
CA ILE A 356 8.08 -11.18 6.46
C ILE A 356 8.58 -10.98 5.03
N PHE A 357 7.70 -10.55 4.14
CA PHE A 357 8.00 -10.29 2.74
C PHE A 357 7.80 -8.83 2.41
N VAL A 358 8.83 -8.17 1.87
CA VAL A 358 8.80 -6.77 1.45
C VAL A 358 9.36 -6.66 0.05
N ALA A 359 8.59 -6.09 -0.86
CA ALA A 359 8.97 -5.94 -2.25
C ALA A 359 8.86 -4.49 -2.73
N GLU A 360 10.00 -3.91 -3.06
CA GLU A 360 10.11 -2.68 -3.83
C GLU A 360 10.09 -3.04 -5.33
N ALA A 361 8.92 -3.41 -5.84
CA ALA A 361 8.73 -3.80 -7.23
C ALA A 361 7.39 -3.30 -7.74
N CYS A 362 7.37 -2.80 -8.98
CA CYS A 362 6.12 -2.48 -9.65
C CYS A 362 5.21 -3.72 -9.65
N TYR A 363 3.92 -3.52 -9.40
CA TYR A 363 2.92 -4.60 -9.40
C TYR A 363 3.24 -5.78 -8.45
N GLY A 364 4.17 -5.60 -7.50
CA GLY A 364 4.63 -6.67 -6.61
C GLY A 364 3.54 -7.24 -5.70
N GLY A 365 2.54 -6.44 -5.37
CA GLY A 365 1.38 -6.80 -4.56
C GLY A 365 0.14 -7.17 -5.37
N ARG A 366 0.26 -7.37 -6.69
CA ARG A 366 -0.88 -7.70 -7.55
C ARG A 366 -1.50 -9.04 -7.15
N PHE A 367 -2.82 -9.07 -6.92
CA PHE A 367 -3.53 -10.29 -6.52
C PHE A 367 -4.91 -10.45 -7.15
N ILE A 368 -5.52 -9.38 -7.68
CA ILE A 368 -6.89 -9.41 -8.20
C ILE A 368 -6.98 -10.28 -9.45
N GLY A 369 -7.72 -11.39 -9.36
CA GLY A 369 -7.88 -12.34 -10.47
C GLY A 369 -6.70 -13.30 -10.67
N TYR A 370 -5.74 -13.32 -9.74
CA TYR A 370 -4.56 -14.19 -9.81
C TYR A 370 -4.73 -15.44 -8.91
N ASP A 371 -3.96 -16.48 -9.26
CA ASP A 371 -3.75 -17.69 -8.48
C ASP A 371 -2.41 -17.63 -7.72
N THR A 372 -2.15 -18.66 -6.92
CA THR A 372 -0.91 -18.77 -6.13
C THR A 372 0.35 -18.95 -6.98
N LEU A 373 0.23 -19.31 -8.24
CA LEU A 373 1.37 -19.50 -9.14
C LEU A 373 1.81 -18.19 -9.81
N ARG A 374 0.87 -17.23 -9.95
CA ARG A 374 1.10 -15.99 -10.69
C ARG A 374 1.17 -14.74 -9.81
N SER A 375 0.77 -14.82 -8.54
CA SER A 375 0.88 -13.71 -7.61
C SER A 375 1.94 -14.00 -6.55
N MET A 376 2.98 -13.19 -6.52
CA MET A 376 4.07 -13.32 -5.55
C MET A 376 3.56 -13.26 -4.11
N ILE A 377 2.72 -12.28 -3.80
CA ILE A 377 2.17 -12.13 -2.44
C ILE A 377 1.26 -13.30 -2.05
N GLN A 378 0.40 -13.77 -2.96
CA GLN A 378 -0.48 -14.92 -2.68
C GLN A 378 0.31 -16.22 -2.54
N SER A 379 1.38 -16.40 -3.34
CA SER A 379 2.30 -17.53 -3.20
C SER A 379 2.96 -17.54 -1.82
N GLY A 380 3.44 -16.38 -1.35
CA GLY A 380 4.03 -16.25 -0.03
C GLY A 380 3.06 -16.59 1.10
N LEU A 381 1.85 -15.99 1.08
CA LEU A 381 0.82 -16.20 2.10
C LEU A 381 0.26 -17.64 2.10
N ALA A 382 0.30 -18.34 0.97
CA ALA A 382 -0.04 -19.76 0.89
C ALA A 382 0.99 -20.66 1.59
N HIS A 383 2.18 -20.15 1.90
CA HIS A 383 3.27 -20.93 2.50
C HIS A 383 3.65 -20.38 3.89
N LYS A 384 4.76 -19.67 4.01
CA LYS A 384 5.30 -19.24 5.31
C LYS A 384 5.34 -17.72 5.52
N THR A 385 4.95 -16.94 4.52
CA THR A 385 4.79 -15.49 4.68
C THR A 385 3.54 -15.20 5.52
N VAL A 386 3.71 -14.41 6.57
CA VAL A 386 2.61 -14.01 7.47
C VAL A 386 2.36 -12.51 7.45
N ILE A 387 3.36 -11.72 7.06
CA ILE A 387 3.28 -10.27 6.86
C ILE A 387 3.88 -9.97 5.48
N GLY A 388 3.18 -9.23 4.65
CA GLY A 388 3.66 -8.78 3.34
C GLY A 388 3.45 -7.29 3.12
N LEU A 389 4.40 -6.63 2.45
CA LEU A 389 4.26 -5.25 1.95
C LEU A 389 4.70 -5.20 0.50
N ALA A 390 3.82 -4.75 -0.38
CA ALA A 390 4.14 -4.62 -1.81
C ALA A 390 3.16 -3.66 -2.51
N SER A 391 3.59 -3.15 -3.67
CA SER A 391 2.84 -2.19 -4.47
C SER A 391 1.82 -2.87 -5.41
N SER A 392 0.64 -2.29 -5.54
CA SER A 392 -0.37 -2.73 -6.52
C SER A 392 -0.09 -2.21 -7.94
N ARG A 393 0.70 -1.15 -8.08
CA ARG A 393 0.98 -0.45 -9.34
C ARG A 393 2.46 -0.13 -9.51
N ILE A 394 2.77 0.85 -10.36
CA ILE A 394 4.15 1.25 -10.66
C ILE A 394 4.77 1.96 -9.46
N ALA A 395 5.72 1.31 -8.81
CA ALA A 395 6.48 1.85 -7.71
C ALA A 395 7.69 2.65 -8.21
N PHE A 396 7.93 3.81 -7.61
CA PHE A 396 9.09 4.66 -7.90
C PHE A 396 10.10 4.63 -6.76
N GLY A 397 11.38 4.66 -7.09
CA GLY A 397 12.46 4.78 -6.12
C GLY A 397 13.70 5.45 -6.69
N MET A 398 14.72 5.64 -5.86
CA MET A 398 15.99 6.25 -6.26
C MET A 398 16.96 5.18 -6.78
N PRO A 399 17.76 5.50 -7.80
CA PRO A 399 18.84 4.60 -8.21
C PRO A 399 20.02 4.56 -7.22
N SER A 400 20.18 5.63 -6.43
CA SER A 400 21.25 5.77 -5.43
C SER A 400 20.78 6.58 -4.23
N PRO A 401 21.44 6.49 -3.06
CA PRO A 401 21.09 7.31 -1.90
C PRO A 401 21.06 8.82 -2.21
N PRO A 402 20.14 9.60 -1.55
CA PRO A 402 19.25 9.17 -0.47
C PRO A 402 17.99 8.45 -0.96
N ALA A 403 17.39 7.62 -0.10
CA ALA A 403 16.15 6.89 -0.37
C ALA A 403 14.96 7.83 -0.60
N SER A 404 14.01 7.40 -1.44
CA SER A 404 12.76 8.13 -1.71
C SER A 404 11.64 7.15 -2.07
N SER A 405 10.39 7.60 -1.98
CA SER A 405 9.21 6.84 -2.45
C SER A 405 9.16 5.39 -1.93
N ALA A 406 9.17 4.38 -2.81
CA ALA A 406 9.13 2.97 -2.44
C ALA A 406 10.24 2.57 -1.46
N ASP A 407 11.44 3.12 -1.63
CA ASP A 407 12.58 2.85 -0.76
C ASP A 407 12.28 3.26 0.70
N VAL A 408 11.66 4.44 0.86
CA VAL A 408 11.33 4.98 2.19
C VAL A 408 10.21 4.19 2.85
N ILE A 409 9.12 3.89 2.12
CA ILE A 409 7.97 3.19 2.71
C ILE A 409 8.36 1.77 3.13
N CYS A 410 9.09 1.03 2.28
CA CYS A 410 9.54 -0.33 2.58
C CYS A 410 10.54 -0.37 3.73
N ALA A 411 11.55 0.48 3.69
CA ALA A 411 12.58 0.50 4.73
C ALA A 411 12.02 0.98 6.09
N THR A 412 11.17 2.02 6.11
CA THR A 412 10.56 2.52 7.35
C THR A 412 9.58 1.48 7.93
N PHE A 413 8.84 0.77 7.07
CA PHE A 413 7.98 -0.32 7.51
C PHE A 413 8.76 -1.41 8.26
N VAL A 414 9.86 -1.90 7.68
CA VAL A 414 10.69 -2.92 8.31
C VAL A 414 11.29 -2.40 9.63
N ILE A 415 11.76 -1.15 9.67
CA ILE A 415 12.25 -0.53 10.90
C ILE A 415 11.17 -0.49 11.97
N GLY A 416 9.94 -0.08 11.60
CA GLY A 416 8.80 -0.09 12.49
C GLY A 416 8.58 -1.46 13.11
N LEU A 417 8.54 -2.52 12.29
CA LEU A 417 8.43 -3.90 12.79
C LEU A 417 9.56 -4.27 13.74
N LEU A 418 10.81 -3.98 13.37
CA LEU A 418 11.99 -4.30 14.16
C LEU A 418 12.14 -3.43 15.42
N THR A 419 11.37 -2.37 15.57
CA THR A 419 11.31 -1.54 16.78
C THR A 419 10.10 -1.86 17.66
N GLY A 420 9.34 -2.92 17.31
CA GLY A 420 8.28 -3.48 18.15
C GLY A 420 6.86 -3.04 17.78
N TYR A 421 6.69 -2.25 16.73
CA TYR A 421 5.36 -1.91 16.21
C TYR A 421 4.73 -3.14 15.56
N SER A 422 3.39 -3.23 15.60
CA SER A 422 2.65 -4.19 14.77
C SER A 422 2.75 -3.81 13.28
N ALA A 423 2.42 -4.73 12.39
CA ALA A 423 2.47 -4.48 10.96
C ALA A 423 1.61 -3.28 10.54
N GLY A 424 0.41 -3.15 11.12
CA GLY A 424 -0.45 -1.98 10.88
C GLY A 424 0.15 -0.68 11.42
N GLU A 425 0.70 -0.68 12.64
CA GLU A 425 1.38 0.48 13.23
C GLU A 425 2.63 0.87 12.42
N ALA A 426 3.44 -0.12 12.00
CA ALA A 426 4.62 0.09 11.16
C ALA A 426 4.25 0.69 9.79
N MET A 427 3.10 0.29 9.22
CA MET A 427 2.60 0.88 7.99
C MET A 427 2.17 2.34 8.16
N VAL A 428 1.53 2.69 9.28
CA VAL A 428 1.22 4.09 9.60
C VAL A 428 2.50 4.91 9.75
N LEU A 429 3.48 4.39 10.49
CA LEU A 429 4.79 5.04 10.65
C LEU A 429 5.46 5.27 9.29
N ALA A 430 5.45 4.26 8.42
CA ALA A 430 6.00 4.36 7.07
C ALA A 430 5.28 5.43 6.24
N ARG A 431 3.95 5.50 6.30
CA ARG A 431 3.17 6.55 5.64
C ARG A 431 3.43 7.94 6.21
N GLN A 432 3.56 8.06 7.53
CA GLN A 432 3.86 9.34 8.19
C GLN A 432 5.23 9.90 7.82
N SER A 433 6.20 9.05 7.45
CA SER A 433 7.53 9.50 7.02
C SER A 433 7.54 10.32 5.72
N PHE A 434 6.42 10.30 4.97
CA PHE A 434 6.24 11.11 3.76
C PHE A 434 5.73 12.53 4.03
N PHE A 435 5.21 12.79 5.22
CA PHE A 435 4.69 14.11 5.56
C PHE A 435 5.81 14.97 6.12
N GLY A 436 6.17 16.04 5.39
CA GLY A 436 6.97 17.12 5.94
C GLY A 436 6.15 17.99 6.90
N GLU A 437 6.79 19.04 7.46
CA GLU A 437 6.14 19.95 8.42
C GLU A 437 4.86 20.62 7.87
N ASP A 438 4.76 20.80 6.56
CA ASP A 438 3.63 21.46 5.89
C ASP A 438 2.52 20.48 5.43
N GLY A 439 2.71 19.18 5.55
CA GLY A 439 1.70 18.15 5.32
C GLY A 439 1.17 18.01 3.90
N ILE A 440 1.96 18.34 2.87
CA ILE A 440 1.60 18.19 1.46
C ILE A 440 2.54 17.19 0.78
N LEU A 441 1.95 16.29 -0.01
CA LEU A 441 2.67 15.22 -0.71
C LEU A 441 2.92 15.61 -2.17
N SER A 442 4.04 15.15 -2.71
CA SER A 442 4.22 15.10 -4.17
C SER A 442 3.23 14.10 -4.79
N ASP A 443 2.96 14.22 -6.08
CA ASP A 443 2.15 13.24 -6.80
C ASP A 443 2.74 11.82 -6.71
N THR A 444 4.07 11.68 -6.79
CA THR A 444 4.76 10.40 -6.58
C THR A 444 4.62 9.90 -5.14
N GLY A 445 4.75 10.80 -4.15
CA GLY A 445 4.53 10.44 -2.75
C GLY A 445 3.10 10.00 -2.47
N ALA A 446 2.11 10.72 -3.00
CA ALA A 446 0.70 10.35 -2.86
C ALA A 446 0.40 8.99 -3.53
N THR A 447 0.96 8.75 -4.72
CA THR A 447 0.88 7.46 -5.41
C THR A 447 1.48 6.35 -4.53
N THR A 448 2.72 6.54 -4.03
CA THR A 448 3.39 5.55 -3.18
C THR A 448 2.57 5.22 -1.93
N LEU A 449 1.96 6.23 -1.27
CA LEU A 449 1.12 6.00 -0.10
C LEU A 449 -0.16 5.20 -0.41
N ALA A 450 -0.69 5.36 -1.62
CA ALA A 450 -1.90 4.66 -2.05
C ALA A 450 -1.60 3.24 -2.52
N GLU A 451 -0.55 3.03 -3.31
CA GLU A 451 -0.29 1.76 -3.99
C GLU A 451 0.30 0.66 -3.09
N PHE A 452 1.02 1.03 -2.02
CA PHE A 452 1.57 0.04 -1.10
C PHE A 452 0.51 -0.46 -0.13
N ASN A 453 0.22 -1.75 -0.22
CA ASN A 453 -0.76 -2.45 0.61
C ASN A 453 -0.08 -3.41 1.59
N LEU A 454 -0.64 -3.47 2.80
CA LEU A 454 -0.24 -4.44 3.82
C LEU A 454 -1.05 -5.72 3.66
N PHE A 455 -0.35 -6.84 3.53
CA PHE A 455 -0.92 -8.17 3.37
C PHE A 455 -0.69 -8.99 4.64
N GLY A 456 -1.74 -9.68 5.07
CA GLY A 456 -1.79 -10.44 6.31
C GLY A 456 -2.49 -9.68 7.45
N ASP A 457 -2.42 -10.25 8.66
CA ASP A 457 -3.02 -9.66 9.85
C ASP A 457 -2.21 -8.43 10.32
N PRO A 458 -2.82 -7.23 10.38
CA PRO A 458 -2.12 -6.00 10.76
C PRO A 458 -1.67 -5.97 12.23
N SER A 459 -2.17 -6.86 13.08
CA SER A 459 -1.81 -6.91 14.50
C SER A 459 -0.53 -7.69 14.78
N LEU A 460 -0.05 -8.48 13.83
CA LEU A 460 1.18 -9.25 13.97
C LEU A 460 2.40 -8.35 14.13
N ARG A 461 3.41 -8.86 14.84
CA ARG A 461 4.65 -8.14 15.17
C ARG A 461 5.87 -8.96 14.79
N ALA A 462 7.02 -8.31 14.70
CA ALA A 462 8.28 -9.02 14.73
C ALA A 462 8.70 -9.27 16.20
N ALA A 463 9.22 -10.48 16.47
CA ALA A 463 9.88 -10.77 17.73
C ALA A 463 11.37 -10.45 17.60
N ILE A 464 11.83 -9.44 18.32
CA ILE A 464 13.20 -8.96 18.19
C ILE A 464 14.05 -9.50 19.33
N ALA A 465 15.14 -10.15 18.96
CA ALA A 465 16.22 -10.52 19.90
C ALA A 465 17.21 -9.36 20.17
N LEU A 466 16.90 -8.14 19.71
CA LEU A 466 17.81 -7.01 19.75
C LEU A 466 17.53 -6.09 20.94
N ASP A 467 18.59 -5.60 21.58
CA ASP A 467 18.51 -4.51 22.56
C ASP A 467 17.92 -3.26 21.89
N SER A 468 16.61 -3.05 22.10
CA SER A 468 15.72 -2.22 21.28
C SER A 468 16.15 -0.76 21.13
N SER A 469 16.85 -0.18 22.12
CA SER A 469 17.17 1.25 22.10
C SER A 469 18.38 1.62 21.22
N LYS A 470 19.39 0.76 21.17
CA LYS A 470 20.60 0.99 20.37
C LYS A 470 20.40 0.60 18.91
N SER A 471 19.66 -0.48 18.69
CA SER A 471 19.38 -1.01 17.35
C SER A 471 18.41 -0.13 16.57
N ALA A 472 17.34 0.38 17.20
CA ALA A 472 16.41 1.32 16.59
C ALA A 472 17.13 2.60 16.11
N ARG A 473 18.03 3.16 16.96
CA ARG A 473 18.82 4.34 16.55
C ARG A 473 19.79 4.05 15.40
N LYS A 474 20.29 2.83 15.30
CA LYS A 474 21.20 2.41 14.23
C LYS A 474 20.43 2.20 12.93
N LEU A 475 19.27 1.55 12.99
CA LEU A 475 18.38 1.34 11.85
C LEU A 475 17.84 2.65 11.28
N SER A 476 17.45 3.61 12.14
CA SER A 476 16.87 4.89 11.67
C SER A 476 17.88 5.89 11.08
N ARG A 477 19.20 5.70 11.28
CA ARG A 477 20.22 6.64 10.76
C ARG A 477 20.31 6.73 9.24
N ASN A 478 19.94 5.66 8.54
CA ASN A 478 20.06 5.59 7.09
C ASN A 478 18.81 6.05 6.35
N ILE A 479 17.73 6.37 7.09
CA ILE A 479 16.46 6.78 6.54
C ILE A 479 16.09 8.12 7.17
N ALA A 480 16.87 9.16 6.91
CA ALA A 480 16.42 10.52 7.18
C ALA A 480 15.52 10.94 6.01
N PRO A 481 14.24 11.30 6.24
CA PRO A 481 13.46 11.95 5.21
C PRO A 481 14.20 13.24 4.84
N LYS A 482 14.74 13.30 3.64
CA LYS A 482 15.22 14.56 3.08
C LYS A 482 14.10 15.11 2.23
N ASP A 483 13.62 16.26 2.68
CA ASP A 483 12.88 17.28 1.94
C ASP A 483 12.09 16.77 0.73
N PHE A 484 10.95 16.12 1.01
CA PHE A 484 9.93 15.99 -0.02
C PHE A 484 9.40 17.40 -0.30
N PRO A 485 9.31 17.78 -1.56
CA PRO A 485 8.75 19.08 -1.92
C PRO A 485 7.29 19.13 -1.52
N ILE A 486 6.97 20.10 -0.71
CA ILE A 486 5.73 20.25 0.01
C ILE A 486 4.94 21.39 -0.64
N GLY A 487 3.72 21.11 -1.08
CA GLY A 487 2.79 22.08 -1.65
C GLY A 487 3.25 22.70 -2.97
N TYR A 488 2.57 22.32 -4.05
CA TYR A 488 2.92 22.85 -5.36
C TYR A 488 1.68 23.08 -6.23
N GLU A 489 1.76 24.14 -7.04
CA GLU A 489 0.93 24.27 -8.22
C GLU A 489 1.67 23.63 -9.39
N THR A 490 1.07 22.61 -10.02
CA THR A 490 1.65 21.97 -11.19
C THR A 490 1.06 22.58 -12.46
N LYS A 491 1.93 23.10 -13.34
CA LYS A 491 1.54 23.53 -14.67
C LYS A 491 2.23 22.66 -15.70
N VAL A 492 1.44 21.92 -16.46
CA VAL A 492 1.96 21.17 -17.62
C VAL A 492 2.42 22.18 -18.68
N ILE A 493 3.69 22.10 -19.06
CA ILE A 493 4.32 22.97 -20.07
C ILE A 493 4.27 22.26 -21.44
N LYS A 494 4.52 20.94 -21.45
CA LYS A 494 4.48 20.11 -22.66
C LYS A 494 3.95 18.73 -22.26
N SER A 495 2.94 18.24 -22.96
CA SER A 495 2.53 16.83 -22.95
C SER A 495 2.92 16.21 -24.28
N GLY A 496 3.21 14.90 -24.32
CA GLY A 496 3.57 14.17 -25.53
C GLY A 496 2.60 14.41 -26.71
N PRO A 497 2.78 13.82 -27.87
CA PRO A 497 2.15 14.20 -29.13
C PRO A 497 0.64 13.90 -29.13
N THR A 498 -0.14 14.76 -28.48
CA THR A 498 -1.57 14.90 -28.71
C THR A 498 -1.75 16.04 -29.69
N GLY A 499 -2.19 15.70 -30.91
CA GLY A 499 -2.22 16.60 -32.04
C GLY A 499 -3.29 17.71 -31.97
N GLU A 500 -3.10 18.71 -31.11
CA GLU A 500 -3.76 19.99 -31.22
C GLU A 500 -2.79 21.14 -30.93
N GLN A 501 -2.40 21.83 -32.00
CA GLN A 501 -1.68 23.08 -31.91
C GLN A 501 -2.65 24.19 -31.49
N SER A 502 -2.46 24.73 -30.30
CA SER A 502 -3.23 25.87 -29.78
C SER A 502 -2.37 27.07 -29.42
N LEU A 503 -3.00 28.21 -29.37
CA LEU A 503 -2.55 29.60 -29.14
C LEU A 503 -1.43 29.86 -28.09
N LEU A 504 -0.96 28.85 -27.40
CA LEU A 504 0.17 28.89 -26.44
C LEU A 504 1.55 29.00 -27.13
N ASP A 505 1.63 28.82 -28.45
CA ASP A 505 2.89 28.70 -29.16
C ASP A 505 3.69 30.01 -29.29
N ARG A 506 3.09 31.17 -29.08
CA ARG A 506 3.78 32.46 -29.23
C ARG A 506 4.48 32.99 -27.98
N VAL A 507 4.12 32.52 -26.79
CA VAL A 507 4.82 32.87 -25.52
C VAL A 507 5.96 31.89 -25.23
N ARG A 508 5.99 30.77 -25.94
CA ARG A 508 6.92 29.65 -25.76
C ARG A 508 8.35 29.92 -26.20
N SER A 509 8.61 30.76 -27.17
CA SER A 509 9.90 30.75 -27.90
C SER A 509 11.15 31.09 -27.07
N ALA A 510 11.09 31.95 -26.05
CA ALA A 510 12.24 32.24 -25.19
C ALA A 510 12.36 31.29 -23.98
N VAL A 511 11.22 30.81 -23.48
CA VAL A 511 11.18 29.81 -22.38
C VAL A 511 11.55 28.43 -22.91
N ASP A 512 11.13 28.12 -24.16
CA ASP A 512 11.37 26.83 -24.83
C ASP A 512 12.85 26.56 -25.10
N ALA A 513 13.65 27.58 -25.44
CA ALA A 513 15.08 27.39 -25.70
C ALA A 513 15.86 26.95 -24.45
N ASN A 514 15.50 27.49 -23.29
CA ASN A 514 16.14 27.11 -22.02
C ASN A 514 15.68 25.72 -21.59
N ILE A 515 14.38 25.42 -21.70
CA ILE A 515 13.82 24.10 -21.37
C ILE A 515 14.40 23.02 -22.29
N GLN A 516 14.55 23.29 -23.59
CA GLN A 516 15.16 22.35 -24.51
C GLN A 516 16.65 22.11 -24.21
N ALA A 517 17.40 23.15 -23.82
CA ALA A 517 18.79 23.00 -23.38
C ALA A 517 18.91 22.14 -22.11
N ILE A 518 18.01 22.36 -21.14
CA ILE A 518 17.93 21.56 -19.91
C ILE A 518 17.56 20.10 -20.24
N SER A 519 16.55 19.88 -21.08
CA SER A 519 16.14 18.53 -21.53
C SER A 519 17.30 17.79 -22.21
N ASN A 520 18.06 18.47 -23.09
CA ASN A 520 19.22 17.87 -23.73
C ASN A 520 20.37 17.55 -22.75
N ALA A 521 20.56 18.39 -21.72
CA ALA A 521 21.54 18.13 -20.68
C ALA A 521 21.14 16.93 -19.81
N ILE A 522 19.86 16.85 -19.41
CA ILE A 522 19.30 15.71 -18.70
C ILE A 522 19.48 14.42 -19.52
N GLY A 523 19.10 14.44 -20.82
CA GLY A 523 19.23 13.29 -21.69
C GLY A 523 20.66 12.76 -21.79
N LYS A 524 21.66 13.66 -21.84
CA LYS A 524 23.08 13.28 -21.80
C LYS A 524 23.50 12.65 -20.47
N GLU A 525 23.03 13.21 -19.37
CA GLU A 525 23.32 12.70 -18.02
C GLU A 525 22.70 11.32 -17.82
N LEU A 526 21.42 11.14 -18.17
CA LEU A 526 20.72 9.87 -18.09
C LEU A 526 21.40 8.81 -18.98
N TYR A 527 21.87 9.19 -20.17
CA TYR A 527 22.62 8.28 -21.03
C TYR A 527 23.95 7.86 -20.41
N ALA A 528 24.70 8.82 -19.87
CA ALA A 528 26.00 8.54 -19.26
C ALA A 528 25.88 7.64 -18.01
N GLN A 529 24.92 7.94 -17.14
CA GLN A 529 24.76 7.22 -15.87
C GLN A 529 24.01 5.90 -16.04
N TYR A 530 22.93 5.88 -16.82
CA TYR A 530 21.97 4.78 -16.86
C TYR A 530 21.84 4.10 -18.22
N GLY A 531 22.55 4.57 -19.26
CA GLY A 531 22.49 3.99 -20.60
C GLY A 531 21.23 4.35 -21.40
N LEU A 532 20.41 5.27 -20.90
CA LEU A 532 19.17 5.68 -21.55
C LEU A 532 19.44 6.37 -22.87
N ALA A 533 18.81 5.91 -23.95
CA ALA A 533 18.89 6.59 -25.24
C ALA A 533 18.39 8.03 -25.12
N PRO A 534 19.08 9.05 -25.69
CA PRO A 534 18.62 10.43 -25.67
C PRO A 534 17.25 10.52 -26.32
N ARG A 535 16.23 10.85 -25.56
CA ARG A 535 14.86 11.06 -26.03
C ARG A 535 14.33 12.37 -25.52
N GLU A 536 13.30 12.88 -26.19
CA GLU A 536 12.53 13.99 -25.64
C GLU A 536 11.65 13.49 -24.49
N PRO A 537 11.49 14.27 -23.42
CA PRO A 537 10.56 13.91 -22.34
C PRO A 537 9.12 13.91 -22.87
N GLN A 538 8.31 12.94 -22.43
CA GLN A 538 6.89 12.89 -22.73
C GLN A 538 6.16 14.06 -22.08
N THR A 539 6.52 14.38 -20.84
CA THR A 539 5.93 15.52 -20.14
C THR A 539 6.99 16.39 -19.50
N ILE A 540 6.73 17.70 -19.48
CA ILE A 540 7.50 18.68 -18.72
C ILE A 540 6.50 19.49 -17.90
N LYS A 541 6.65 19.42 -16.57
CA LYS A 541 5.81 20.16 -15.63
C LYS A 541 6.64 21.21 -14.90
N ARG A 542 6.09 22.41 -14.75
CA ARG A 542 6.62 23.41 -13.81
C ARG A 542 5.87 23.26 -12.50
N VAL A 543 6.62 23.04 -11.44
CA VAL A 543 6.10 22.80 -10.09
C VAL A 543 6.52 24.00 -9.24
N LYS A 544 5.54 24.65 -8.60
CA LYS A 544 5.78 25.76 -7.68
C LYS A 544 5.46 25.30 -6.26
N TYR A 545 6.42 25.38 -5.38
CA TYR A 545 6.30 24.97 -4.00
C TYR A 545 5.71 26.08 -3.11
N ALA A 546 5.16 25.69 -1.95
CA ALA A 546 4.59 26.63 -0.97
C ALA A 546 5.61 27.68 -0.49
N ASN A 547 6.90 27.32 -0.45
CA ASN A 547 8.00 28.24 -0.11
C ASN A 547 8.38 29.19 -1.26
N GLY A 548 7.64 29.19 -2.37
CA GLY A 548 7.86 30.03 -3.54
C GLY A 548 8.93 29.52 -4.51
N GLN A 549 9.61 28.43 -4.20
CA GLN A 549 10.58 27.82 -5.12
C GLN A 549 9.87 27.18 -6.30
N GLU A 550 10.49 27.25 -7.48
CA GLU A 550 10.00 26.59 -8.69
C GLU A 550 10.99 25.52 -9.15
N ARG A 551 10.45 24.42 -9.66
CA ARG A 551 11.20 23.29 -10.22
C ARG A 551 10.62 22.90 -11.57
N LEU A 552 11.42 22.20 -12.37
CA LEU A 552 10.98 21.54 -13.58
C LEU A 552 11.03 20.03 -13.37
N LEU A 553 9.94 19.34 -13.71
CA LEU A 553 9.84 17.90 -13.65
C LEU A 553 9.71 17.36 -15.06
N PHE A 554 10.66 16.52 -15.45
CA PHE A 554 10.74 15.87 -16.76
C PHE A 554 10.41 14.39 -16.58
N SER A 555 9.47 13.87 -17.39
CA SER A 555 9.14 12.44 -17.41
C SER A 555 9.56 11.82 -18.74
N TYR A 556 10.23 10.68 -18.64
CA TYR A 556 10.69 9.87 -19.77
C TYR A 556 10.16 8.46 -19.59
N SER A 557 9.81 7.76 -20.69
CA SER A 557 9.50 6.34 -20.68
C SER A 557 10.34 5.59 -21.68
N GLU A 558 10.66 4.35 -21.37
CA GLU A 558 11.32 3.43 -22.26
C GLU A 558 10.53 2.12 -22.33
N PRO A 559 10.11 1.69 -23.53
CA PRO A 559 9.58 0.35 -23.72
C PRO A 559 10.70 -0.67 -23.62
N SER A 560 10.40 -1.83 -23.04
CA SER A 560 11.29 -2.98 -23.10
C SER A 560 11.16 -3.66 -24.47
N ASP A 561 12.09 -3.39 -25.38
CA ASP A 561 12.09 -4.02 -26.70
C ASP A 561 12.72 -5.42 -26.63
N GLY A 562 11.93 -6.45 -27.03
CA GLY A 562 12.44 -7.79 -27.25
C GLY A 562 12.76 -8.62 -26.00
N SER A 563 12.38 -8.19 -24.81
CA SER A 563 12.56 -8.96 -23.59
C SER A 563 11.45 -9.99 -23.36
N ALA A 564 11.74 -11.05 -22.63
CA ALA A 564 10.76 -12.05 -22.19
C ALA A 564 9.72 -11.44 -21.25
N TYR A 565 10.12 -10.42 -20.47
CA TYR A 565 9.28 -9.65 -19.54
C TYR A 565 9.00 -8.25 -20.07
N SER A 566 7.77 -7.77 -19.90
CA SER A 566 7.41 -6.38 -20.17
C SER A 566 7.63 -5.56 -18.91
N VAL A 567 8.66 -4.75 -18.96
CA VAL A 567 8.93 -3.75 -17.90
C VAL A 567 8.80 -2.38 -18.50
N LYS A 568 7.91 -1.57 -17.92
CA LYS A 568 7.76 -0.18 -18.29
C LYS A 568 8.69 0.66 -17.42
N THR A 569 9.82 1.07 -17.98
CA THR A 569 10.75 1.91 -17.26
C THR A 569 10.39 3.37 -17.44
N LEU A 570 10.02 4.01 -16.34
CA LEU A 570 9.67 5.42 -16.29
C LEU A 570 10.73 6.16 -15.46
N TRP A 571 11.14 7.32 -15.97
CA TRP A 571 12.09 8.19 -15.30
C TRP A 571 11.44 9.53 -15.01
N ARG A 572 11.63 10.02 -13.80
CA ARG A 572 11.17 11.33 -13.37
C ARG A 572 12.35 12.13 -12.85
N VAL A 573 12.72 13.18 -13.57
CA VAL A 573 13.87 14.02 -13.23
C VAL A 573 13.37 15.37 -12.77
N THR A 574 13.71 15.75 -11.55
CA THR A 574 13.43 17.08 -11.01
C THR A 574 14.67 17.93 -11.11
N THR A 575 14.52 19.14 -11.66
CA THR A 575 15.59 20.13 -11.77
C THR A 575 15.18 21.46 -11.16
N SER A 576 16.16 22.25 -10.76
CA SER A 576 15.97 23.69 -10.58
C SER A 576 15.63 24.37 -11.91
N THR A 577 15.15 25.59 -11.88
CA THR A 577 14.79 26.35 -13.10
C THR A 577 15.98 26.72 -13.98
N ASP A 578 17.19 26.65 -13.43
CA ASP A 578 18.47 26.81 -14.17
C ASP A 578 19.04 25.48 -14.69
N GLY A 579 18.34 24.37 -14.47
CA GLY A 579 18.65 23.07 -15.05
C GLY A 579 19.55 22.15 -14.22
N LYS A 580 19.85 22.50 -12.98
CA LYS A 580 20.57 21.61 -12.07
C LYS A 580 19.67 20.45 -11.66
N ILE A 581 20.08 19.22 -11.92
CA ILE A 581 19.37 18.01 -11.49
C ILE A 581 19.41 17.92 -9.97
N GLU A 582 18.25 17.76 -9.35
CA GLU A 582 18.07 17.65 -7.91
C GLU A 582 17.64 16.24 -7.48
N SER A 583 16.82 15.57 -8.30
CA SER A 583 16.48 14.17 -8.06
C SER A 583 16.17 13.43 -9.37
N VAL A 584 16.43 12.14 -9.37
CA VAL A 584 16.07 11.21 -10.44
C VAL A 584 15.35 10.05 -9.80
N LEU A 585 14.07 9.84 -10.15
CA LEU A 585 13.28 8.69 -9.74
C LEU A 585 13.12 7.75 -10.94
N THR A 586 13.14 6.46 -10.69
CA THR A 586 12.88 5.46 -11.72
C THR A 586 11.82 4.46 -11.23
N SER A 587 11.00 3.95 -12.16
CA SER A 587 10.08 2.85 -11.85
C SER A 587 10.84 1.54 -11.62
N LYS A 588 10.33 0.73 -10.71
CA LYS A 588 10.94 -0.53 -10.26
C LYS A 588 10.26 -1.76 -10.84
#